data_194b58b8fcb36cba1dc1a2dec011a181
#
_entry.id   194b58b8fcb36cba1dc1a2dec011a181
#
_cell.length_a   1.000
_cell.length_b   1.000
_cell.length_c   1.000
_cell.angle_alpha   90.00
_cell.angle_beta   90.00
_cell.angle_gamma   90.00
#
_symmetry.space_group_name_H-M   'P 1'
#
loop_
_entity.id
_entity.type
_entity.pdbx_description
1 polymer ?
#
loop_
_entity_poly.entity_id
_entity_poly.type
_entity_poly.pdbx_seq_one_letter_code
_entity_poly.pdbx_strand_id
1 'polypeptide(L)'
;MSEIKDLLIQVLRAKDASKSRSTQVQIGPSELGGCSRKVWFRLNGQAETNDNELKLAAIMGTAIHAEIEKSIEALDPEGKKYLVETEVEYNGMKAHIDLFIPETGAVVDWKTTKVKNLSYFPSKNQRWQVHTYGYLLEKNGFQVKTVNLCAIARDGDERDVKVHTEDYDPTIAEEALDWLESIKEVTDAPPPEKDASYCQFYCKFYDATGELGCSGLKKELTKPSEVEILDTEVDSNALLFLQLGNQIDDLEAKRESLRASLEGIFGRTQSGVDISWTTVAGRASIDEKEVEKLLGFVPKKPVGKESVRLNIKHTKEK
;
A
#
# COMPACT_ATOMS: atom_id res chain seq x y z
N MET A 1 10.38 -29.12 -8.15
CA MET A 1 10.66 -27.87 -7.38
C MET A 1 11.84 -28.15 -6.46
N SER A 2 12.60 -27.13 -6.06
CA SER A 2 13.78 -27.37 -5.20
C SER A 2 13.33 -27.65 -3.78
N GLU A 3 13.80 -28.74 -3.18
CA GLU A 3 13.56 -29.17 -1.79
C GLU A 3 13.83 -28.01 -0.78
N ILE A 4 14.85 -27.19 -1.07
CA ILE A 4 15.20 -26.01 -0.27
C ILE A 4 14.11 -24.93 -0.33
N LYS A 5 13.48 -24.70 -1.50
CA LYS A 5 12.37 -23.75 -1.64
C LYS A 5 11.17 -24.20 -0.82
N ASP A 6 10.85 -25.48 -0.89
CA ASP A 6 9.69 -26.05 -0.18
C ASP A 6 9.91 -26.00 1.33
N LEU A 7 11.12 -26.33 1.81
CA LEU A 7 11.52 -26.16 3.21
C LEU A 7 11.38 -24.71 3.68
N LEU A 8 11.91 -23.74 2.92
CA LEU A 8 11.81 -22.32 3.26
C LEU A 8 10.35 -21.86 3.38
N ILE A 9 9.52 -22.23 2.42
CA ILE A 9 8.08 -21.89 2.44
C ILE A 9 7.39 -22.50 3.65
N GLN A 10 7.68 -23.77 3.97
CA GLN A 10 7.14 -24.44 5.13
C GLN A 10 7.51 -23.75 6.44
N VAL A 11 8.77 -23.39 6.63
CA VAL A 11 9.25 -22.69 7.84
C VAL A 11 8.57 -21.32 7.99
N LEU A 12 8.46 -20.56 6.90
CA LEU A 12 7.83 -19.24 6.92
C LEU A 12 6.32 -19.34 7.20
N ARG A 13 5.63 -20.34 6.66
CA ARG A 13 4.21 -20.61 6.96
C ARG A 13 4.00 -20.99 8.41
N ALA A 14 4.84 -21.88 8.95
CA ALA A 14 4.77 -22.28 10.36
C ALA A 14 4.96 -21.08 11.30
N LYS A 15 5.92 -20.19 10.98
CA LYS A 15 6.13 -18.95 11.73
C LYS A 15 4.94 -18.00 11.66
N ASP A 16 4.33 -17.83 10.49
CA ASP A 16 3.18 -16.95 10.31
C ASP A 16 1.93 -17.46 11.04
N ALA A 17 1.70 -18.77 11.00
CA ALA A 17 0.59 -19.41 11.70
C ALA A 17 0.72 -19.35 13.24
N SER A 18 1.93 -19.25 13.78
CA SER A 18 2.18 -19.18 15.23
C SER A 18 1.93 -17.79 15.84
N LYS A 19 1.63 -16.76 15.03
CA LYS A 19 1.39 -15.41 15.53
C LYS A 19 0.00 -15.30 16.17
N SER A 20 -0.07 -14.76 17.39
CA SER A 20 -1.34 -14.48 18.09
C SER A 20 -2.31 -13.59 17.29
N ARG A 21 -1.78 -12.69 16.45
CA ARG A 21 -2.57 -11.81 15.56
C ARG A 21 -3.33 -12.58 14.47
N SER A 22 -2.91 -13.78 14.07
CA SER A 22 -3.61 -14.59 13.06
C SER A 22 -4.90 -15.22 13.59
N THR A 23 -5.05 -15.33 14.92
CA THR A 23 -6.21 -15.91 15.62
C THR A 23 -7.14 -14.84 16.22
N GLN A 24 -6.80 -13.55 16.11
CA GLN A 24 -7.57 -12.48 16.69
C GLN A 24 -8.85 -12.21 15.87
N VAL A 25 -10.01 -12.38 16.49
CA VAL A 25 -11.33 -12.10 15.89
C VAL A 25 -11.68 -10.60 15.98
N GLN A 26 -11.12 -9.89 16.95
CA GLN A 26 -11.38 -8.47 17.17
C GLN A 26 -10.75 -7.59 16.09
N ILE A 27 -11.48 -6.53 15.71
CA ILE A 27 -10.98 -5.51 14.79
C ILE A 27 -10.00 -4.60 15.54
N GLY A 28 -8.78 -4.50 15.06
CA GLY A 28 -7.76 -3.62 15.62
C GLY A 28 -7.62 -2.31 14.82
N PRO A 29 -6.87 -1.32 15.35
CA PRO A 29 -6.67 -0.02 14.71
C PRO A 29 -6.12 -0.10 13.27
N SER A 30 -5.31 -1.10 12.96
CA SER A 30 -4.75 -1.30 11.61
C SER A 30 -5.78 -1.70 10.53
N GLU A 31 -7.02 -1.99 10.92
CA GLU A 31 -8.09 -2.39 10.02
C GLU A 31 -9.11 -1.27 9.79
N LEU A 32 -9.04 -0.20 10.59
CA LEU A 32 -9.92 0.96 10.46
C LEU A 32 -9.73 1.66 9.11
N GLY A 33 -10.85 2.05 8.49
CA GLY A 33 -10.86 2.65 7.15
C GLY A 33 -10.45 1.68 6.03
N GLY A 34 -10.38 0.38 6.32
CA GLY A 34 -10.20 -0.67 5.32
C GLY A 34 -11.45 -0.91 4.48
N CYS A 35 -11.56 -2.09 3.89
CA CYS A 35 -12.78 -2.48 3.18
C CYS A 35 -13.88 -2.85 4.20
N SER A 36 -15.01 -2.11 4.20
CA SER A 36 -16.14 -2.30 5.14
C SER A 36 -16.69 -3.73 5.06
N ARG A 37 -16.82 -4.30 3.85
CA ARG A 37 -17.27 -5.68 3.66
C ARG A 37 -16.33 -6.71 4.30
N LYS A 38 -15.01 -6.50 4.20
CA LYS A 38 -14.02 -7.37 4.85
C LYS A 38 -14.16 -7.32 6.37
N VAL A 39 -14.35 -6.13 6.94
CA VAL A 39 -14.54 -5.93 8.38
C VAL A 39 -15.85 -6.58 8.82
N TRP A 40 -16.93 -6.39 8.07
CA TRP A 40 -18.22 -7.01 8.33
C TRP A 40 -18.13 -8.54 8.35
N PHE A 41 -17.49 -9.16 7.36
CA PHE A 41 -17.30 -10.61 7.33
C PHE A 41 -16.57 -11.12 8.57
N ARG A 42 -15.54 -10.39 9.00
CA ARG A 42 -14.77 -10.76 10.18
C ARG A 42 -15.61 -10.66 11.47
N LEU A 43 -16.37 -9.59 11.62
CA LEU A 43 -17.27 -9.39 12.76
C LEU A 43 -18.37 -10.47 12.84
N ASN A 44 -18.83 -10.95 11.69
CA ASN A 44 -19.87 -11.96 11.58
C ASN A 44 -19.33 -13.41 11.52
N GLY A 45 -18.04 -13.62 11.76
CA GLY A 45 -17.44 -14.97 11.79
C GLY A 45 -17.48 -15.70 10.46
N GLN A 46 -17.53 -14.97 9.33
CA GLN A 46 -17.49 -15.57 8.00
C GLN A 46 -16.20 -16.36 7.81
N ALA A 47 -16.30 -17.56 7.26
CA ALA A 47 -15.16 -18.39 6.96
C ALA A 47 -14.24 -17.72 5.90
N GLU A 48 -12.92 -17.85 6.08
CA GLU A 48 -11.95 -17.42 5.08
C GLU A 48 -12.04 -18.34 3.87
N THR A 49 -12.20 -17.77 2.67
CA THR A 49 -12.42 -18.51 1.41
C THR A 49 -11.18 -18.51 0.51
N ASN A 50 -10.24 -17.60 0.77
CA ASN A 50 -9.05 -17.44 -0.03
C ASN A 50 -7.81 -17.88 0.75
N ASP A 51 -7.34 -19.08 0.44
CA ASP A 51 -6.10 -19.64 1.01
C ASP A 51 -4.90 -18.94 0.33
N ASN A 52 -4.71 -17.69 0.73
CA ASN A 52 -3.70 -16.82 0.15
C ASN A 52 -2.31 -17.42 0.29
N GLU A 53 -1.56 -17.37 -0.79
CA GLU A 53 -0.14 -17.66 -0.81
C GLU A 53 0.60 -16.87 0.28
N LEU A 54 1.69 -17.44 0.76
CA LEU A 54 2.58 -16.84 1.77
C LEU A 54 2.95 -15.38 1.40
N LYS A 55 2.54 -14.43 2.21
CA LYS A 55 2.79 -13.00 1.98
C LYS A 55 4.18 -12.60 2.47
N LEU A 56 5.22 -12.90 1.70
CA LEU A 56 6.61 -12.55 2.03
C LEU A 56 6.77 -11.07 2.43
N ALA A 57 6.06 -10.16 1.77
CA ALA A 57 6.12 -8.73 2.10
C ALA A 57 5.65 -8.42 3.53
N ALA A 58 4.63 -9.13 4.03
CA ALA A 58 4.15 -8.97 5.40
C ALA A 58 5.12 -9.58 6.41
N ILE A 59 5.71 -10.73 6.08
CA ILE A 59 6.73 -11.38 6.92
C ILE A 59 7.97 -10.48 7.04
N MET A 60 8.45 -9.92 5.94
CA MET A 60 9.56 -8.97 5.94
C MET A 60 9.24 -7.72 6.75
N GLY A 61 8.02 -7.18 6.61
CA GLY A 61 7.57 -6.06 7.43
C GLY A 61 7.65 -6.36 8.91
N THR A 62 7.10 -7.50 9.35
CA THR A 62 7.16 -7.94 10.75
C THR A 62 8.61 -8.14 11.24
N ALA A 63 9.49 -8.69 10.40
CA ALA A 63 10.90 -8.86 10.76
C ALA A 63 11.62 -7.52 10.97
N ILE A 64 11.33 -6.52 10.14
CA ILE A 64 11.88 -5.17 10.29
C ILE A 64 11.38 -4.52 11.58
N HIS A 65 10.08 -4.61 11.90
CA HIS A 65 9.53 -4.09 13.15
C HIS A 65 10.21 -4.73 14.36
N ALA A 66 10.34 -6.05 14.39
CA ALA A 66 11.01 -6.77 15.49
C ALA A 66 12.49 -6.39 15.66
N GLU A 67 13.20 -6.07 14.58
CA GLU A 67 14.59 -5.63 14.68
C GLU A 67 14.70 -4.19 15.19
N ILE A 68 13.77 -3.30 14.78
CA ILE A 68 13.70 -1.93 15.31
C ILE A 68 13.39 -1.97 16.81
N GLU A 69 12.37 -2.73 17.22
CA GLU A 69 11.99 -2.94 18.62
C GLU A 69 13.19 -3.36 19.46
N LYS A 70 13.83 -4.46 19.08
CA LYS A 70 15.03 -4.97 19.76
C LYS A 70 16.16 -3.94 19.83
N SER A 71 16.35 -3.15 18.79
CA SER A 71 17.39 -2.13 18.75
C SER A 71 17.07 -0.97 19.69
N ILE A 72 15.79 -0.57 19.81
CA ILE A 72 15.35 0.46 20.74
C ILE A 72 15.48 -0.03 22.19
N GLU A 73 15.08 -1.28 22.47
CA GLU A 73 15.27 -1.88 23.80
C GLU A 73 16.75 -1.94 24.21
N ALA A 74 17.66 -2.16 23.26
CA ALA A 74 19.09 -2.11 23.53
C ALA A 74 19.61 -0.70 23.86
N LEU A 75 18.95 0.35 23.31
CA LEU A 75 19.27 1.75 23.63
C LEU A 75 18.66 2.21 24.96
N ASP A 76 17.57 1.62 25.39
CA ASP A 76 16.87 1.92 26.65
C ASP A 76 16.52 0.64 27.40
N PRO A 77 17.51 -0.07 27.97
CA PRO A 77 17.29 -1.36 28.64
C PRO A 77 16.32 -1.30 29.83
N GLU A 78 16.13 -0.12 30.40
CA GLU A 78 15.20 0.10 31.52
C GLU A 78 13.76 0.36 31.04
N GLY A 79 13.56 0.59 29.74
CA GLY A 79 12.24 0.87 29.14
C GLY A 79 11.57 2.13 29.68
N LYS A 80 12.36 3.15 30.05
CA LYS A 80 11.84 4.39 30.67
C LYS A 80 11.58 5.49 29.67
N LYS A 81 12.38 5.55 28.61
CA LYS A 81 12.29 6.58 27.58
C LYS A 81 11.43 6.15 26.40
N TYR A 82 11.54 4.89 26.04
CA TYR A 82 10.96 4.31 24.84
C TYR A 82 10.09 3.11 25.21
N LEU A 83 8.77 3.27 25.12
CA LEU A 83 7.84 2.20 25.36
C LEU A 83 7.53 1.53 24.01
N VAL A 84 8.12 0.35 23.77
CA VAL A 84 7.94 -0.43 22.54
C VAL A 84 6.87 -1.49 22.71
N GLU A 85 6.16 -1.86 21.64
CA GLU A 85 5.09 -2.88 21.61
C GLU A 85 4.12 -2.75 22.79
N THR A 86 3.83 -1.51 23.19
CA THR A 86 3.00 -1.24 24.36
C THR A 86 1.56 -1.69 24.10
N GLU A 87 1.10 -2.67 24.90
CA GLU A 87 -0.28 -3.13 24.83
C GLU A 87 -1.21 -2.14 25.54
N VAL A 88 -2.24 -1.70 24.82
CA VAL A 88 -3.32 -0.84 25.36
C VAL A 88 -4.66 -1.40 24.94
N GLU A 89 -5.66 -1.24 25.81
CA GLU A 89 -7.04 -1.66 25.56
C GLU A 89 -8.03 -0.62 26.05
N TYR A 90 -9.05 -0.34 25.23
CA TYR A 90 -10.19 0.48 25.64
C TYR A 90 -11.44 0.06 24.87
N ASN A 91 -12.56 -0.11 25.58
CA ASN A 91 -13.85 -0.53 25.02
C ASN A 91 -13.75 -1.77 24.09
N GLY A 92 -12.93 -2.75 24.48
CA GLY A 92 -12.75 -4.00 23.73
C GLY A 92 -11.86 -3.89 22.49
N MET A 93 -11.30 -2.72 22.20
CA MET A 93 -10.30 -2.56 21.17
C MET A 93 -8.89 -2.66 21.77
N LYS A 94 -8.13 -3.64 21.33
CA LYS A 94 -6.73 -3.85 21.72
C LYS A 94 -5.79 -3.36 20.64
N ALA A 95 -4.66 -2.78 21.06
CA ALA A 95 -3.58 -2.39 20.18
C ALA A 95 -2.22 -2.67 20.82
N HIS A 96 -1.24 -2.94 19.96
CA HIS A 96 0.18 -2.89 20.28
C HIS A 96 0.75 -1.68 19.57
N ILE A 97 1.26 -0.74 20.35
CA ILE A 97 1.84 0.52 19.85
C ILE A 97 3.30 0.26 19.54
N ASP A 98 3.72 0.43 18.29
CA ASP A 98 5.10 0.14 17.88
C ASP A 98 6.12 0.91 18.75
N LEU A 99 5.86 2.21 19.00
CA LEU A 99 6.67 3.01 19.92
C LEU A 99 5.85 4.17 20.50
N PHE A 100 5.98 4.39 21.80
CA PHE A 100 5.52 5.60 22.48
C PHE A 100 6.69 6.24 23.27
N ILE A 101 6.82 7.55 23.17
CA ILE A 101 7.85 8.35 23.87
C ILE A 101 7.17 9.24 24.90
N PRO A 102 7.10 8.83 26.18
CA PRO A 102 6.33 9.54 27.21
C PRO A 102 6.80 11.00 27.44
N GLU A 103 8.11 11.26 27.36
CA GLU A 103 8.68 12.58 27.58
C GLU A 103 8.15 13.63 26.58
N THR A 104 7.99 13.25 25.34
CA THR A 104 7.50 14.13 24.26
C THR A 104 6.02 13.95 23.98
N GLY A 105 5.41 12.86 24.44
CA GLY A 105 4.04 12.47 24.09
C GLY A 105 3.90 12.03 22.63
N ALA A 106 4.97 11.49 22.03
CA ALA A 106 4.99 11.09 20.64
C ALA A 106 4.63 9.61 20.47
N VAL A 107 3.62 9.33 19.66
CA VAL A 107 3.26 7.99 19.16
C VAL A 107 3.94 7.78 17.81
N VAL A 108 4.53 6.62 17.59
CA VAL A 108 5.17 6.27 16.32
C VAL A 108 4.67 4.91 15.84
N ASP A 109 4.39 4.83 14.55
CA ASP A 109 4.00 3.60 13.87
C ASP A 109 4.88 3.40 12.63
N TRP A 110 5.53 2.24 12.57
CA TRP A 110 6.43 1.89 11.48
C TRP A 110 5.66 1.28 10.32
N LYS A 111 6.00 1.69 9.11
CA LYS A 111 5.43 1.12 7.88
C LYS A 111 6.53 0.69 6.94
N THR A 112 6.44 -0.53 6.42
CA THR A 112 7.35 -0.97 5.35
C THR A 112 6.65 -0.87 4.01
N THR A 113 7.34 -0.28 3.03
CA THR A 113 6.78 -0.03 1.70
C THR A 113 7.80 -0.28 0.59
N LYS A 114 7.53 0.19 -0.61
CA LYS A 114 8.48 0.31 -1.72
C LYS A 114 8.70 1.78 -2.03
N VAL A 115 9.88 2.14 -2.54
CA VAL A 115 10.23 3.52 -2.92
C VAL A 115 9.13 4.16 -3.76
N LYS A 116 8.63 3.48 -4.79
CA LYS A 116 7.57 3.98 -5.66
C LYS A 116 6.25 4.33 -4.96
N ASN A 117 6.02 3.84 -3.76
CA ASN A 117 4.79 4.09 -3.01
C ASN A 117 4.94 5.23 -1.99
N LEU A 118 6.15 5.75 -1.78
CA LEU A 118 6.39 6.83 -0.81
C LEU A 118 5.65 8.13 -1.15
N SER A 119 5.33 8.36 -2.43
CA SER A 119 4.53 9.52 -2.87
C SER A 119 3.08 9.50 -2.36
N TYR A 120 2.55 8.30 -2.08
CA TYR A 120 1.17 8.11 -1.58
C TYR A 120 1.09 7.92 -0.06
N PHE A 121 2.21 8.11 0.65
CA PHE A 121 2.29 7.96 2.09
C PHE A 121 2.16 9.32 2.80
N PRO A 122 1.38 9.42 3.90
CA PRO A 122 0.53 8.37 4.46
C PRO A 122 -0.85 8.27 3.78
N SER A 123 -1.48 7.10 3.87
CA SER A 123 -2.88 6.92 3.48
C SER A 123 -3.84 7.31 4.62
N LYS A 124 -5.14 7.54 4.30
CA LYS A 124 -6.18 7.79 5.31
C LYS A 124 -6.21 6.71 6.40
N ASN A 125 -6.13 5.44 6.02
CA ASN A 125 -6.14 4.32 6.97
C ASN A 125 -4.97 4.36 7.95
N GLN A 126 -3.77 4.73 7.48
CA GLN A 126 -2.59 4.85 8.34
C GLN A 126 -2.73 6.01 9.32
N ARG A 127 -3.29 7.14 8.87
CA ARG A 127 -3.61 8.26 9.77
C ARG A 127 -4.65 7.85 10.81
N TRP A 128 -5.73 7.19 10.42
CA TRP A 128 -6.72 6.67 11.34
C TRP A 128 -6.11 5.71 12.37
N GLN A 129 -5.24 4.81 11.93
CA GLN A 129 -4.55 3.88 12.81
C GLN A 129 -3.74 4.61 13.89
N VAL A 130 -2.87 5.55 13.50
CA VAL A 130 -1.96 6.19 14.45
C VAL A 130 -2.68 7.15 15.40
N HIS A 131 -3.74 7.84 14.95
CA HIS A 131 -4.60 8.63 15.83
C HIS A 131 -5.39 7.75 16.80
N THR A 132 -5.87 6.57 16.35
CA THR A 132 -6.51 5.60 17.24
C THR A 132 -5.53 5.05 18.28
N TYR A 133 -4.26 4.86 17.95
CA TYR A 133 -3.23 4.55 18.93
C TYR A 133 -3.10 5.66 19.98
N GLY A 134 -3.05 6.90 19.55
CA GLY A 134 -3.06 8.06 20.47
C GLY A 134 -4.28 8.08 21.38
N TYR A 135 -5.46 7.83 20.83
CA TYR A 135 -6.71 7.75 21.59
C TYR A 135 -6.68 6.64 22.65
N LEU A 136 -6.25 5.44 22.28
CA LEU A 136 -6.13 4.33 23.22
C LEU A 136 -5.11 4.65 24.32
N LEU A 137 -3.96 5.24 24.00
CA LEU A 137 -2.98 5.68 25.00
C LEU A 137 -3.57 6.72 25.96
N GLU A 138 -4.28 7.72 25.44
CA GLU A 138 -4.95 8.74 26.27
C GLU A 138 -5.95 8.12 27.23
N LYS A 139 -6.79 7.17 26.77
CA LYS A 139 -7.74 6.43 27.62
C LYS A 139 -7.05 5.54 28.65
N ASN A 140 -5.78 5.20 28.45
CA ASN A 140 -4.94 4.48 29.42
C ASN A 140 -4.07 5.43 30.29
N GLY A 141 -4.34 6.74 30.24
CA GLY A 141 -3.73 7.73 31.14
C GLY A 141 -2.41 8.35 30.65
N PHE A 142 -2.01 8.09 29.40
CA PHE A 142 -0.83 8.72 28.81
C PHE A 142 -1.19 10.08 28.20
N GLN A 143 -0.22 11.00 28.20
CA GLN A 143 -0.37 12.27 27.50
C GLN A 143 0.19 12.16 26.09
N VAL A 144 -0.68 12.25 25.10
CA VAL A 144 -0.30 12.22 23.68
C VAL A 144 -0.30 13.62 23.10
N LYS A 145 0.73 14.00 22.37
CA LYS A 145 0.87 15.32 21.72
C LYS A 145 0.98 15.20 20.20
N THR A 146 1.76 14.25 19.73
CA THR A 146 2.00 14.07 18.29
C THR A 146 1.86 12.61 17.88
N VAL A 147 1.47 12.41 16.65
CA VAL A 147 1.45 11.11 16.01
C VAL A 147 2.40 11.12 14.81
N ASN A 148 3.14 10.04 14.67
CA ASN A 148 4.21 9.92 13.70
C ASN A 148 4.07 8.62 12.92
N LEU A 149 4.06 8.73 11.61
CA LEU A 149 4.10 7.59 10.70
C LEU A 149 5.46 7.58 10.03
N CYS A 150 6.19 6.47 10.12
CA CYS A 150 7.51 6.34 9.53
C CYS A 150 7.52 5.22 8.50
N ALA A 151 7.63 5.59 7.21
CA ALA A 151 7.71 4.64 6.12
C ALA A 151 9.17 4.32 5.78
N ILE A 152 9.50 3.03 5.79
CA ILE A 152 10.81 2.47 5.45
C ILE A 152 10.67 1.73 4.13
N ALA A 153 11.35 2.20 3.09
CA ALA A 153 11.34 1.52 1.80
C ALA A 153 12.27 0.29 1.82
N ARG A 154 11.72 -0.88 1.55
CA ARG A 154 12.46 -2.16 1.57
C ARG A 154 13.43 -2.34 0.40
N ASP A 155 13.26 -1.57 -0.63
CA ASP A 155 14.04 -1.55 -1.88
C ASP A 155 14.79 -0.22 -2.07
N GLY A 156 14.93 0.56 -0.99
CA GLY A 156 15.61 1.84 -0.93
C GLY A 156 16.78 1.86 0.05
N ASP A 157 17.22 3.06 0.40
CA ASP A 157 18.25 3.33 1.39
C ASP A 157 17.77 4.36 2.45
N GLU A 158 18.69 4.93 3.25
CA GLU A 158 18.35 5.89 4.30
C GLU A 158 17.60 7.14 3.80
N ARG A 159 17.78 7.52 2.53
CA ARG A 159 17.09 8.65 1.89
C ARG A 159 15.62 8.33 1.58
N ASP A 160 15.28 7.05 1.55
CA ASP A 160 13.96 6.52 1.27
C ASP A 160 13.19 6.18 2.56
N VAL A 161 13.61 6.76 3.68
CA VAL A 161 12.84 6.82 4.92
C VAL A 161 12.04 8.10 4.93
N LYS A 162 10.70 7.98 4.99
CA LYS A 162 9.80 9.13 5.02
C LYS A 162 9.06 9.17 6.34
N VAL A 163 9.18 10.30 7.05
CA VAL A 163 8.45 10.54 8.30
C VAL A 163 7.34 11.56 8.04
N HIS A 164 6.15 11.25 8.50
CA HIS A 164 5.02 12.16 8.55
C HIS A 164 4.64 12.38 10.01
N THR A 165 4.69 13.63 10.44
CA THR A 165 4.35 14.05 11.80
C THR A 165 3.18 15.02 11.76
N GLU A 166 2.20 14.81 12.63
CA GLU A 166 1.10 15.74 12.85
C GLU A 166 0.72 15.80 14.33
N ASP A 167 0.05 16.87 14.73
CA ASP A 167 -0.48 16.98 16.09
C ASP A 167 -1.54 15.89 16.30
N TYR A 168 -1.57 15.31 17.49
CA TYR A 168 -2.59 14.35 17.85
C TYR A 168 -3.96 15.02 17.88
N ASP A 169 -4.90 14.47 17.13
CA ASP A 169 -6.29 14.93 17.07
C ASP A 169 -7.23 13.74 17.40
N PRO A 170 -7.88 13.75 18.56
CA PRO A 170 -8.80 12.68 18.95
C PRO A 170 -10.01 12.56 18.03
N THR A 171 -10.42 13.64 17.33
CA THR A 171 -11.58 13.60 16.44
C THR A 171 -11.33 12.69 15.22
N ILE A 172 -10.10 12.55 14.79
CA ILE A 172 -9.71 11.62 13.71
C ILE A 172 -9.88 10.16 14.17
N ALA A 173 -9.55 9.87 15.44
CA ALA A 173 -9.77 8.55 16.02
C ALA A 173 -11.26 8.27 16.20
N GLU A 174 -12.04 9.27 16.66
CA GLU A 174 -13.49 9.17 16.80
C GLU A 174 -14.16 8.89 15.44
N GLU A 175 -13.79 9.59 14.37
CA GLU A 175 -14.25 9.30 13.00
C GLU A 175 -13.98 7.85 12.59
N ALA A 176 -12.80 7.34 12.95
CA ALA A 176 -12.42 5.96 12.63
C ALA A 176 -13.24 4.93 13.42
N LEU A 177 -13.54 5.23 14.68
CA LEU A 177 -14.37 4.39 15.55
C LEU A 177 -15.85 4.43 15.13
N ASP A 178 -16.38 5.60 14.79
CA ASP A 178 -17.74 5.77 14.28
C ASP A 178 -17.94 4.98 12.97
N TRP A 179 -16.92 4.99 12.09
CA TRP A 179 -16.94 4.15 10.91
C TRP A 179 -17.03 2.66 11.26
N LEU A 180 -16.32 2.19 12.29
CA LEU A 180 -16.40 0.79 12.74
C LEU A 180 -17.78 0.47 13.31
N GLU A 181 -18.34 1.35 14.15
CA GLU A 181 -19.68 1.16 14.71
C GLU A 181 -20.73 1.13 13.59
N SER A 182 -20.63 2.00 12.58
CA SER A 182 -21.56 1.96 11.45
C SER A 182 -21.57 0.62 10.70
N ILE A 183 -20.44 -0.12 10.70
CA ILE A 183 -20.37 -1.46 10.09
C ILE A 183 -21.01 -2.52 11.01
N LYS A 184 -20.91 -2.36 12.33
CA LYS A 184 -21.55 -3.28 13.29
C LYS A 184 -23.07 -3.21 13.25
N GLU A 185 -23.62 -2.04 12.91
CA GLU A 185 -25.06 -1.80 12.88
C GLU A 185 -25.76 -2.38 11.64
N VAL A 186 -25.04 -2.66 10.56
CA VAL A 186 -25.66 -3.18 9.34
C VAL A 186 -25.85 -4.70 9.40
N THR A 187 -27.05 -5.16 8.99
CA THR A 187 -27.42 -6.58 8.95
C THR A 187 -26.84 -7.31 7.75
N ASP A 188 -26.75 -6.61 6.63
CA ASP A 188 -26.27 -7.18 5.38
C ASP A 188 -24.84 -6.74 5.07
N ALA A 189 -24.06 -7.62 4.44
CA ALA A 189 -22.69 -7.31 4.07
C ALA A 189 -22.62 -6.08 3.15
N PRO A 190 -21.87 -5.02 3.51
CA PRO A 190 -21.67 -3.86 2.64
C PRO A 190 -21.21 -4.24 1.24
N PRO A 191 -21.48 -3.44 0.21
CA PRO A 191 -21.06 -3.75 -1.15
C PRO A 191 -19.51 -3.87 -1.27
N PRO A 192 -19.00 -4.59 -2.28
CA PRO A 192 -17.56 -4.63 -2.54
C PRO A 192 -17.01 -3.23 -2.83
N GLU A 193 -15.89 -2.87 -2.21
CA GLU A 193 -15.24 -1.55 -2.38
C GLU A 193 -13.90 -1.63 -3.12
N LYS A 194 -13.28 -2.80 -3.12
CA LYS A 194 -11.94 -3.00 -3.70
C LYS A 194 -12.04 -3.83 -4.97
N ASP A 195 -11.22 -3.47 -5.94
CA ASP A 195 -11.13 -4.17 -7.21
C ASP A 195 -10.81 -5.67 -7.02
N ALA A 196 -11.47 -6.52 -7.81
CA ALA A 196 -11.30 -7.97 -7.75
C ALA A 196 -9.85 -8.39 -7.97
N SER A 197 -9.10 -7.67 -8.84
CA SER A 197 -7.69 -7.94 -9.11
C SER A 197 -6.79 -7.68 -7.88
N TYR A 198 -7.19 -6.77 -7.00
CA TYR A 198 -6.54 -6.57 -5.72
C TYR A 198 -6.97 -7.63 -4.70
N CYS A 199 -8.30 -7.88 -4.61
CA CYS A 199 -8.86 -8.77 -3.60
C CYS A 199 -8.34 -10.21 -3.73
N GLN A 200 -8.16 -10.72 -4.94
CA GLN A 200 -7.65 -12.08 -5.17
C GLN A 200 -6.28 -12.35 -4.51
N PHE A 201 -5.46 -11.30 -4.30
CA PHE A 201 -4.14 -11.43 -3.69
C PHE A 201 -4.12 -11.04 -2.21
N TYR A 202 -5.03 -10.16 -1.76
CA TYR A 202 -4.90 -9.51 -0.45
C TYR A 202 -6.09 -9.72 0.48
N CYS A 203 -7.21 -10.25 -0.01
CA CYS A 203 -8.39 -10.45 0.83
C CYS A 203 -8.60 -11.93 1.13
N LYS A 204 -8.67 -12.28 2.41
CA LYS A 204 -8.92 -13.65 2.86
C LYS A 204 -10.35 -14.15 2.57
N PHE A 205 -11.27 -13.22 2.35
CA PHE A 205 -12.67 -13.50 2.02
C PHE A 205 -12.95 -13.39 0.52
N TYR A 206 -11.90 -13.37 -0.32
CA TYR A 206 -12.11 -13.32 -1.76
C TYR A 206 -12.56 -14.68 -2.28
N ASP A 207 -13.65 -14.67 -3.04
CA ASP A 207 -14.17 -15.80 -3.79
C ASP A 207 -14.60 -15.30 -5.16
N ALA A 208 -14.01 -15.83 -6.23
CA ALA A 208 -14.26 -15.37 -7.59
C ALA A 208 -15.73 -15.55 -8.03
N THR A 209 -16.44 -16.53 -7.46
CA THR A 209 -17.86 -16.77 -7.70
C THR A 209 -18.75 -15.83 -6.89
N GLY A 210 -18.30 -15.44 -5.71
CA GLY A 210 -19.07 -14.65 -4.75
C GLY A 210 -20.10 -15.47 -3.95
N GLU A 211 -20.11 -16.80 -4.08
CA GLU A 211 -21.06 -17.69 -3.39
C GLU A 211 -20.71 -17.87 -1.91
N LEU A 212 -19.41 -18.06 -1.62
CA LEU A 212 -18.92 -18.30 -0.26
C LEU A 212 -18.23 -17.08 0.36
N GLY A 213 -17.97 -16.04 -0.44
CA GLY A 213 -17.22 -14.87 -0.02
C GLY A 213 -17.56 -13.63 -0.84
N CYS A 214 -16.52 -12.86 -1.18
CA CYS A 214 -16.65 -11.61 -1.93
C CYS A 214 -15.91 -11.69 -3.26
N SER A 215 -16.61 -11.47 -4.36
CA SER A 215 -15.99 -11.45 -5.71
C SER A 215 -15.15 -10.19 -5.99
N GLY A 216 -15.10 -9.24 -5.04
CA GLY A 216 -14.53 -7.93 -5.28
C GLY A 216 -15.39 -7.06 -6.20
N LEU A 217 -15.00 -5.81 -6.36
CA LEU A 217 -15.64 -4.92 -7.31
C LEU A 217 -15.22 -5.33 -8.72
N LYS A 218 -16.19 -5.77 -9.52
CA LYS A 218 -16.00 -6.03 -10.95
C LYS A 218 -16.37 -4.74 -11.68
N LYS A 219 -15.39 -4.08 -12.26
CA LYS A 219 -15.64 -2.97 -13.18
C LYS A 219 -16.06 -3.56 -14.51
N GLU A 220 -17.33 -3.66 -14.74
CA GLU A 220 -17.87 -3.92 -16.09
C GLU A 220 -17.64 -2.65 -16.92
N LEU A 221 -16.68 -2.71 -17.82
CA LEU A 221 -16.43 -1.65 -18.79
C LEU A 221 -17.35 -1.86 -19.99
N THR A 222 -18.66 -1.77 -19.75
CA THR A 222 -19.64 -1.75 -20.83
C THR A 222 -19.64 -0.36 -21.45
N LYS A 223 -19.39 -0.31 -22.78
CA LYS A 223 -19.66 0.94 -23.51
C LYS A 223 -21.17 1.14 -23.53
N PRO A 224 -21.66 2.30 -23.13
CA PRO A 224 -23.08 2.62 -23.35
C PRO A 224 -23.40 2.53 -24.85
N SER A 225 -24.60 2.08 -25.18
CA SER A 225 -25.08 1.98 -26.58
C SER A 225 -25.20 3.35 -27.27
N GLU A 226 -25.35 4.40 -26.47
CA GLU A 226 -25.39 5.79 -26.88
C GLU A 226 -24.37 6.61 -26.08
N VAL A 227 -23.89 7.72 -26.67
CA VAL A 227 -22.96 8.63 -26.00
C VAL A 227 -23.74 9.45 -24.97
N GLU A 228 -23.57 9.13 -23.70
CA GLU A 228 -24.10 9.91 -22.59
C GLU A 228 -23.31 11.19 -22.37
N ILE A 229 -23.99 12.30 -22.10
CA ILE A 229 -23.38 13.52 -21.61
C ILE A 229 -23.22 13.34 -20.10
N LEU A 230 -21.97 13.31 -19.63
CA LEU A 230 -21.62 13.10 -18.24
C LEU A 230 -21.83 14.40 -17.43
N ASP A 231 -21.90 14.25 -16.11
CA ASP A 231 -22.08 15.37 -15.21
C ASP A 231 -20.87 16.34 -15.19
N THR A 232 -21.08 17.53 -14.61
CA THR A 232 -20.09 18.60 -14.58
C THR A 232 -18.81 18.23 -13.81
N GLU A 233 -18.90 17.38 -12.81
CA GLU A 233 -17.72 16.95 -12.04
C GLU A 233 -16.84 16.01 -12.88
N VAL A 234 -17.44 15.04 -13.56
CA VAL A 234 -16.73 14.14 -14.47
C VAL A 234 -16.11 14.90 -15.63
N ASP A 235 -16.85 15.88 -16.21
CA ASP A 235 -16.34 16.75 -17.26
C ASP A 235 -15.11 17.55 -16.79
N SER A 236 -15.20 18.19 -15.63
CA SER A 236 -14.09 18.95 -15.03
C SER A 236 -12.85 18.07 -14.79
N ASN A 237 -13.04 16.86 -14.27
CA ASN A 237 -11.94 15.92 -14.04
C ASN A 237 -11.32 15.43 -15.35
N ALA A 238 -12.12 15.21 -16.39
CA ALA A 238 -11.64 14.83 -17.71
C ALA A 238 -10.82 15.95 -18.37
N LEU A 239 -11.29 17.20 -18.29
CA LEU A 239 -10.57 18.37 -18.79
C LEU A 239 -9.24 18.58 -18.04
N LEU A 240 -9.24 18.47 -16.71
CA LEU A 240 -8.03 18.58 -15.91
C LEU A 240 -7.04 17.47 -16.26
N PHE A 241 -7.51 16.24 -16.46
CA PHE A 241 -6.65 15.13 -16.89
C PHE A 241 -5.96 15.41 -18.22
N LEU A 242 -6.70 15.93 -19.22
CA LEU A 242 -6.13 16.33 -20.52
C LEU A 242 -5.12 17.47 -20.38
N GLN A 243 -5.43 18.49 -19.56
CA GLN A 243 -4.53 19.61 -19.31
C GLN A 243 -3.21 19.16 -18.66
N LEU A 244 -3.28 18.30 -17.65
CA LEU A 244 -2.09 17.74 -17.00
C LEU A 244 -1.27 16.89 -17.98
N GLY A 245 -1.92 16.10 -18.84
CA GLY A 245 -1.25 15.35 -19.89
C GLY A 245 -0.42 16.25 -20.81
N ASN A 246 -1.02 17.33 -21.30
CA ASN A 246 -0.30 18.32 -22.15
C ASN A 246 0.88 18.97 -21.39
N GLN A 247 0.72 19.30 -20.12
CA GLN A 247 1.81 19.86 -19.30
C GLN A 247 2.97 18.85 -19.14
N ILE A 248 2.66 17.57 -18.96
CA ILE A 248 3.67 16.51 -18.87
C ILE A 248 4.44 16.41 -20.19
N ASP A 249 3.74 16.36 -21.32
CA ASP A 249 4.35 16.30 -22.65
C ASP A 249 5.27 17.51 -22.91
N ASP A 250 4.83 18.73 -22.55
CA ASP A 250 5.63 19.94 -22.65
C ASP A 250 6.91 19.90 -21.77
N LEU A 251 6.76 19.39 -20.54
CA LEU A 251 7.89 19.24 -19.61
C LEU A 251 8.86 18.16 -20.08
N GLU A 252 8.36 17.06 -20.65
CA GLU A 252 9.20 16.00 -21.23
C GLU A 252 9.97 16.51 -22.45
N ALA A 253 9.33 17.28 -23.33
CA ALA A 253 9.98 17.91 -24.47
C ALA A 253 11.09 18.89 -24.02
N LYS A 254 10.82 19.72 -23.00
CA LYS A 254 11.84 20.61 -22.42
C LYS A 254 13.00 19.83 -21.81
N ARG A 255 12.71 18.77 -21.08
CA ARG A 255 13.74 17.89 -20.47
C ARG A 255 14.63 17.26 -21.53
N GLU A 256 14.05 16.79 -22.62
CA GLU A 256 14.82 16.18 -23.72
C GLU A 256 15.67 17.22 -24.45
N SER A 257 15.18 18.44 -24.65
CA SER A 257 15.97 19.55 -25.19
C SER A 257 17.17 19.89 -24.29
N LEU A 258 16.96 19.95 -22.97
CA LEU A 258 18.03 20.17 -22.00
C LEU A 258 19.02 19.00 -22.00
N ARG A 259 18.54 17.77 -22.09
CA ARG A 259 19.40 16.59 -22.22
C ARG A 259 20.31 16.67 -23.44
N ALA A 260 19.75 17.05 -24.59
CA ALA A 260 20.54 17.24 -25.82
C ALA A 260 21.60 18.31 -25.63
N SER A 261 21.33 19.41 -24.95
CA SER A 261 22.31 20.46 -24.66
C SER A 261 23.44 20.03 -23.72
N LEU A 262 23.22 18.98 -22.93
CA LEU A 262 24.23 18.42 -22.02
C LEU A 262 24.99 17.24 -22.63
N GLU A 263 24.67 16.83 -23.85
CA GLU A 263 25.32 15.69 -24.51
C GLU A 263 26.84 15.88 -24.63
N GLY A 264 27.59 14.88 -24.16
CA GLY A 264 29.06 14.93 -24.17
C GLY A 264 29.71 15.80 -23.09
N ILE A 265 28.93 16.46 -22.22
CA ILE A 265 29.44 17.25 -21.10
C ILE A 265 29.65 16.33 -19.89
N PHE A 266 30.84 16.41 -19.28
CA PHE A 266 31.24 15.69 -18.08
C PHE A 266 31.78 16.64 -17.04
N GLY A 267 31.43 16.42 -15.76
CA GLY A 267 32.01 17.18 -14.67
C GLY A 267 30.97 17.65 -13.64
N ARG A 268 31.41 18.50 -12.75
CA ARG A 268 30.59 19.09 -11.69
C ARG A 268 30.30 20.57 -11.96
N THR A 269 29.04 20.95 -11.89
CA THR A 269 28.63 22.35 -12.00
C THR A 269 28.94 23.13 -10.73
N GLN A 270 28.89 24.46 -10.78
CA GLN A 270 29.08 25.32 -9.62
C GLN A 270 28.01 25.11 -8.54
N SER A 271 26.79 24.67 -8.93
CA SER A 271 25.70 24.33 -8.01
C SER A 271 25.80 22.92 -7.43
N GLY A 272 26.88 22.18 -7.71
CA GLY A 272 27.14 20.85 -7.15
C GLY A 272 26.48 19.69 -7.88
N VAL A 273 25.92 19.91 -9.09
CA VAL A 273 25.34 18.84 -9.90
C VAL A 273 26.42 18.13 -10.71
N ASP A 274 26.54 16.83 -10.58
CA ASP A 274 27.45 15.98 -11.37
C ASP A 274 26.78 15.53 -12.68
N ILE A 275 27.50 15.73 -13.79
CA ILE A 275 27.08 15.32 -15.13
C ILE A 275 27.99 14.20 -15.59
N SER A 276 27.41 13.04 -15.93
CA SER A 276 28.14 11.91 -16.48
C SER A 276 27.28 11.16 -17.51
N TRP A 277 27.94 10.54 -18.48
CA TRP A 277 27.30 9.73 -19.51
C TRP A 277 27.88 8.32 -19.47
N THR A 278 27.00 7.32 -19.47
CA THR A 278 27.39 5.92 -19.45
C THR A 278 26.85 5.23 -20.71
N THR A 279 27.69 4.53 -21.42
CA THR A 279 27.23 3.67 -22.51
C THR A 279 26.55 2.44 -21.93
N VAL A 280 25.26 2.28 -22.18
CA VAL A 280 24.53 1.09 -21.80
C VAL A 280 24.39 0.19 -23.00
N ALA A 281 24.84 -1.05 -22.88
CA ALA A 281 24.64 -2.04 -23.95
C ALA A 281 23.14 -2.21 -24.23
N GLY A 282 22.76 -2.19 -25.49
CA GLY A 282 21.40 -2.46 -25.91
C GLY A 282 20.94 -3.85 -25.41
N ARG A 283 19.66 -3.98 -25.03
CA ARG A 283 19.10 -5.30 -24.73
C ARG A 283 19.17 -6.17 -25.97
N ALA A 284 19.78 -7.34 -25.85
CA ALA A 284 19.71 -8.34 -26.90
C ALA A 284 18.23 -8.68 -27.15
N SER A 285 17.75 -8.44 -28.37
CA SER A 285 16.44 -8.90 -28.81
C SER A 285 16.60 -10.23 -29.52
N ILE A 286 15.65 -11.12 -29.35
CA ILE A 286 15.60 -12.38 -30.09
C ILE A 286 15.24 -12.03 -31.53
N ASP A 287 16.05 -12.48 -32.49
CA ASP A 287 15.69 -12.41 -33.90
C ASP A 287 14.61 -13.46 -34.18
N GLU A 288 13.35 -13.01 -34.21
CA GLU A 288 12.20 -13.89 -34.42
C GLU A 288 12.27 -14.66 -35.74
N LYS A 289 12.85 -14.06 -36.78
CA LYS A 289 12.99 -14.73 -38.08
C LYS A 289 13.99 -15.88 -38.05
N GLU A 290 15.06 -15.72 -37.31
CA GLU A 290 16.08 -16.75 -37.14
C GLU A 290 15.59 -17.87 -36.23
N VAL A 291 14.83 -17.52 -35.17
CA VAL A 291 14.14 -18.49 -34.30
C VAL A 291 13.11 -19.30 -35.07
N GLU A 292 12.29 -18.68 -35.89
CA GLU A 292 11.31 -19.36 -36.73
C GLU A 292 11.98 -20.31 -37.75
N LYS A 293 13.10 -19.88 -38.33
CA LYS A 293 13.89 -20.71 -39.25
C LYS A 293 14.49 -21.94 -38.55
N LEU A 294 14.91 -21.82 -37.31
CA LEU A 294 15.54 -22.90 -36.55
C LEU A 294 14.54 -23.86 -35.90
N LEU A 295 13.43 -23.35 -35.40
CA LEU A 295 12.44 -24.13 -34.62
C LEU A 295 11.18 -24.44 -35.41
N GLY A 296 10.95 -23.82 -36.58
CA GLY A 296 9.70 -23.94 -37.33
C GLY A 296 8.52 -23.15 -36.75
N PHE A 297 8.72 -22.49 -35.63
CA PHE A 297 7.70 -21.62 -34.98
C PHE A 297 8.39 -20.61 -34.06
N VAL A 298 7.75 -19.48 -33.83
CA VAL A 298 8.20 -18.51 -32.80
C VAL A 298 7.47 -18.79 -31.50
N PRO A 299 8.15 -19.18 -30.41
CA PRO A 299 7.52 -19.37 -29.10
C PRO A 299 6.89 -18.06 -28.63
N LYS A 300 5.57 -17.97 -28.63
CA LYS A 300 4.86 -16.80 -28.10
C LYS A 300 4.82 -16.89 -26.57
N LYS A 301 5.12 -15.77 -25.90
CA LYS A 301 4.82 -15.67 -24.47
C LYS A 301 3.33 -15.88 -24.25
N PRO A 302 2.92 -16.49 -23.14
CA PRO A 302 1.51 -16.55 -22.76
C PRO A 302 0.91 -15.14 -22.87
N VAL A 303 -0.31 -15.05 -23.41
CA VAL A 303 -1.03 -13.78 -23.53
C VAL A 303 -1.01 -13.11 -22.16
N GLY A 304 -0.48 -11.91 -22.06
CA GLY A 304 -0.46 -11.14 -20.82
C GLY A 304 -1.87 -10.92 -20.31
N LYS A 305 -2.02 -10.68 -18.99
CA LYS A 305 -3.34 -10.33 -18.43
C LYS A 305 -3.91 -9.13 -19.19
N GLU A 306 -5.20 -9.19 -19.48
CA GLU A 306 -5.92 -8.04 -20.04
C GLU A 306 -5.67 -6.80 -19.18
N SER A 307 -5.33 -5.69 -19.81
CA SER A 307 -5.14 -4.41 -19.16
C SER A 307 -6.16 -3.40 -19.66
N VAL A 308 -6.72 -2.62 -18.73
CA VAL A 308 -7.64 -1.54 -19.06
C VAL A 308 -6.84 -0.27 -19.30
N ARG A 309 -7.06 0.36 -20.44
CA ARG A 309 -6.42 1.62 -20.79
C ARG A 309 -7.48 2.73 -20.80
N LEU A 310 -7.26 3.78 -20.01
CA LEU A 310 -8.06 5.00 -20.08
C LEU A 310 -7.72 5.74 -21.38
N ASN A 311 -8.75 6.14 -22.14
CA ASN A 311 -8.61 6.98 -23.31
C ASN A 311 -9.50 8.22 -23.13
N ILE A 312 -8.90 9.40 -23.04
CA ILE A 312 -9.60 10.69 -23.02
C ILE A 312 -9.05 11.51 -24.19
N LYS A 313 -9.94 12.08 -25.00
CA LYS A 313 -9.59 12.94 -26.13
C LYS A 313 -10.71 13.94 -26.41
N HIS A 314 -10.36 15.13 -26.88
CA HIS A 314 -11.36 16.07 -27.40
C HIS A 314 -12.06 15.50 -28.63
N THR A 315 -13.38 15.63 -28.69
CA THR A 315 -14.13 15.36 -29.91
C THR A 315 -13.79 16.44 -30.92
N LYS A 316 -13.28 16.08 -32.09
CA LYS A 316 -13.10 17.05 -33.16
C LYS A 316 -14.47 17.48 -33.65
N GLU A 317 -14.76 18.78 -33.56
CA GLU A 317 -15.89 19.35 -34.26
C GLU A 317 -15.75 19.06 -35.74
N LYS A 318 -16.83 18.56 -36.37
CA LYS A 318 -16.87 18.28 -37.80
C LYS A 318 -17.15 19.57 -38.58
#